data_7335cee6eecd4d5a838bde90e9976cea
#
_entry.id   7335cee6eecd4d5a838bde90e9976cea
#
_cell.length_a   1.000
_cell.length_b   1.000
_cell.length_c   1.000
_cell.angle_alpha   90.00
_cell.angle_beta   90.00
_cell.angle_gamma   90.00
#
_symmetry.space_group_name_H-M   'P 1'
#
loop_
_entity.id
_entity.type
_entity.pdbx_description
1 polymer ?
#
loop_
_entity_poly.entity_id
_entity_poly.type
_entity_poly.pdbx_seq_one_letter_code
_entity_poly.pdbx_strand_id
1 'polypeptide(L)'
;MSLTKAAHTLRAGFVAAFASAALFSTTAVAEPEITFRAAHSSTPSSTGHKAFEFLDKELREKSGGRIGLEIFPNSQLGGERELVENIQFGNVDLTFVSSAPVASFAPQFFAFDVPFLFKDRGQAYKVLDGDVGKEILGSLNDKGMVGLAYWENGFRQLTNNKKEIRSPDDLAGLKMRTMENEVHIAAWRAEGANPAPLAFNELFTALQQGTFDAQEGPINLFYDMKFNEVQKFISKTNHIYSPWPLLANPDKLASLSDEDRTIFDEAVKAATDYQRGLAKEADDKAEAAMTDVTFTTLTPEELKAFSDKVVPIVDLVKQKAGADLVDRLLAAAK
;
A
#
# COMPACT_ATOMS: atom_id res chain seq x y z
N MET A 1 50.79 66.68 -54.96
CA MET A 1 51.54 67.49 -53.97
C MET A 1 51.24 66.91 -52.60
N SER A 2 52.29 66.26 -52.15
CA SER A 2 53.08 66.48 -50.95
C SER A 2 52.38 66.01 -49.64
N LEU A 3 52.82 64.88 -49.12
CA LEU A 3 53.63 64.67 -47.89
C LEU A 3 52.83 64.92 -46.61
N THR A 4 52.78 64.09 -45.59
CA THR A 4 53.89 63.53 -44.83
C THR A 4 53.45 62.47 -43.86
N LYS A 5 54.32 61.53 -43.56
CA LYS A 5 54.30 60.45 -42.58
C LYS A 5 54.13 60.94 -41.12
N ALA A 6 53.43 60.17 -40.31
CA ALA A 6 53.81 60.04 -38.90
C ALA A 6 53.43 58.64 -38.40
N ALA A 7 54.41 57.89 -38.00
CA ALA A 7 54.30 56.58 -37.36
C ALA A 7 54.08 56.77 -35.87
N HIS A 8 53.10 56.08 -35.32
CA HIS A 8 52.99 55.84 -33.87
C HIS A 8 52.93 54.37 -33.57
N THR A 9 53.96 53.89 -32.98
CA THR A 9 54.11 52.58 -32.33
C THR A 9 53.19 52.48 -31.16
N LEU A 10 52.19 51.54 -31.22
CA LEU A 10 51.44 51.13 -30.07
C LEU A 10 51.98 49.77 -29.62
N ARG A 11 52.45 49.74 -28.37
CA ARG A 11 52.83 48.51 -27.64
C ARG A 11 51.54 47.74 -27.27
N ALA A 12 51.40 46.53 -27.78
CA ALA A 12 50.39 45.58 -27.36
C ALA A 12 50.83 44.94 -26.05
N GLY A 13 50.11 45.29 -24.96
CA GLY A 13 50.21 44.59 -23.70
C GLY A 13 49.26 43.33 -23.72
N PHE A 14 49.91 42.16 -23.70
CA PHE A 14 49.17 40.90 -23.51
C PHE A 14 48.75 40.80 -22.06
N VAL A 15 47.41 40.93 -21.77
CA VAL A 15 46.82 40.55 -20.50
C VAL A 15 46.34 39.10 -20.65
N ALA A 16 47.09 38.17 -20.08
CA ALA A 16 46.67 36.78 -19.95
C ALA A 16 45.58 36.66 -18.85
N ALA A 17 44.33 36.58 -19.24
CA ALA A 17 43.24 36.25 -18.35
C ALA A 17 43.25 34.74 -18.10
N PHE A 18 43.70 34.30 -16.92
CA PHE A 18 43.51 32.95 -16.44
C PHE A 18 42.01 32.74 -16.09
N ALA A 19 41.28 32.15 -17.01
CA ALA A 19 39.94 31.64 -16.74
C ALA A 19 40.06 30.34 -15.92
N SER A 20 39.91 30.43 -14.59
CA SER A 20 39.75 29.26 -13.73
C SER A 20 38.39 28.62 -14.04
N ALA A 21 38.38 27.61 -14.89
CA ALA A 21 37.22 26.72 -15.06
C ALA A 21 37.05 25.88 -13.78
N ALA A 22 36.16 26.31 -12.90
CA ALA A 22 35.70 25.48 -11.82
C ALA A 22 34.93 24.30 -12.45
N LEU A 23 35.54 23.13 -12.50
CA LEU A 23 34.90 21.85 -12.81
C LEU A 23 33.94 21.56 -11.67
N PHE A 24 32.66 21.94 -11.83
CA PHE A 24 31.57 21.35 -11.05
C PHE A 24 31.48 19.88 -11.49
N SER A 25 32.17 19.00 -10.77
CA SER A 25 31.91 17.57 -10.86
C SER A 25 30.47 17.34 -10.31
N THR A 26 29.50 17.35 -11.21
CA THR A 26 28.24 16.72 -10.91
C THR A 26 28.53 15.22 -10.70
N THR A 27 28.58 14.77 -9.48
CA THR A 27 28.56 13.33 -9.19
C THR A 27 27.28 12.79 -9.80
N ALA A 28 27.36 12.26 -11.01
CA ALA A 28 26.29 11.42 -11.54
C ALA A 28 26.12 10.28 -10.53
N VAL A 29 24.96 10.19 -9.89
CA VAL A 29 24.64 9.03 -9.08
C VAL A 29 24.64 7.86 -10.06
N ALA A 30 25.60 6.95 -9.91
CA ALA A 30 25.69 5.77 -10.76
C ALA A 30 24.40 4.96 -10.61
N GLU A 31 23.88 4.42 -11.72
CA GLU A 31 22.76 3.50 -11.66
C GLU A 31 23.16 2.27 -10.81
N PRO A 32 22.24 1.73 -10.00
CA PRO A 32 22.53 0.55 -9.19
C PRO A 32 22.89 -0.66 -10.06
N GLU A 33 23.82 -1.45 -9.59
CA GLU A 33 24.17 -2.75 -10.22
C GLU A 33 23.01 -3.76 -10.10
N ILE A 34 22.28 -3.68 -8.98
CA ILE A 34 21.10 -4.49 -8.69
C ILE A 34 19.90 -3.57 -8.50
N THR A 35 19.01 -3.57 -9.49
CA THR A 35 17.76 -2.81 -9.42
C THR A 35 16.58 -3.75 -9.21
N PHE A 36 15.75 -3.45 -8.19
CA PHE A 36 14.47 -4.12 -7.98
C PHE A 36 13.35 -3.30 -8.62
N ARG A 37 12.53 -3.93 -9.45
CA ARG A 37 11.30 -3.33 -9.96
C ARG A 37 10.22 -3.43 -8.89
N ALA A 38 9.90 -2.30 -8.28
CA ALA A 38 8.93 -2.19 -7.19
C ALA A 38 7.63 -1.56 -7.70
N ALA A 39 6.50 -2.27 -7.66
CA ALA A 39 5.24 -1.78 -8.21
C ALA A 39 4.12 -1.79 -7.17
N HIS A 40 3.17 -0.87 -7.32
CA HIS A 40 1.98 -0.81 -6.47
C HIS A 40 0.82 -0.03 -7.12
N SER A 41 -0.40 -0.22 -6.58
CA SER A 41 -1.62 0.40 -7.12
C SER A 41 -1.92 1.79 -6.55
N SER A 42 -1.23 2.21 -5.48
CA SER A 42 -1.47 3.47 -4.81
C SER A 42 -0.80 4.66 -5.52
N THR A 43 -1.16 5.89 -5.10
CA THR A 43 -0.54 7.12 -5.59
C THR A 43 0.85 7.36 -4.97
N PRO A 44 1.66 8.27 -5.55
CA PRO A 44 2.93 8.69 -4.94
C PRO A 44 2.79 9.39 -3.58
N SER A 45 1.61 9.90 -3.22
CA SER A 45 1.36 10.52 -1.89
C SER A 45 1.17 9.48 -0.79
N SER A 46 0.86 8.22 -1.14
CA SER A 46 0.54 7.16 -0.18
C SER A 46 1.71 6.81 0.75
N THR A 47 1.37 6.30 1.93
CA THR A 47 2.37 5.84 2.91
C THR A 47 3.21 4.67 2.38
N GLY A 48 2.62 3.80 1.54
CA GLY A 48 3.31 2.69 0.91
C GLY A 48 4.34 3.14 -0.13
N HIS A 49 4.01 4.13 -0.98
CA HIS A 49 4.98 4.69 -1.93
C HIS A 49 6.17 5.34 -1.20
N LYS A 50 5.89 6.18 -0.21
CA LYS A 50 6.93 6.81 0.62
C LYS A 50 7.83 5.79 1.32
N ALA A 51 7.28 4.63 1.67
CA ALA A 51 8.06 3.54 2.23
C ALA A 51 8.96 2.87 1.18
N PHE A 52 8.54 2.77 -0.08
CA PHE A 52 9.43 2.33 -1.16
C PHE A 52 10.52 3.35 -1.46
N GLU A 53 10.23 4.66 -1.45
CA GLU A 53 11.26 5.69 -1.58
C GLU A 53 12.28 5.63 -0.43
N PHE A 54 11.79 5.40 0.79
CA PHE A 54 12.64 5.21 1.97
C PHE A 54 13.48 3.93 1.85
N LEU A 55 12.89 2.82 1.38
CA LEU A 55 13.60 1.57 1.14
C LEU A 55 14.70 1.73 0.08
N ASP A 56 14.43 2.43 -1.04
CA ASP A 56 15.43 2.74 -2.07
C ASP A 56 16.61 3.52 -1.47
N LYS A 57 16.31 4.54 -0.66
CA LYS A 57 17.33 5.33 0.02
C LYS A 57 18.21 4.47 0.94
N GLU A 58 17.59 3.67 1.81
CA GLU A 58 18.32 2.78 2.74
C GLU A 58 19.19 1.77 2.00
N LEU A 59 18.66 1.17 0.93
CA LEU A 59 19.40 0.21 0.09
C LEU A 59 20.62 0.88 -0.54
N ARG A 60 20.46 2.06 -1.15
CA ARG A 60 21.56 2.81 -1.77
C ARG A 60 22.60 3.22 -0.73
N GLU A 61 22.19 3.76 0.40
CA GLU A 61 23.10 4.22 1.45
C GLU A 61 23.92 3.05 2.04
N LYS A 62 23.26 1.94 2.37
CA LYS A 62 23.91 0.78 2.99
C LYS A 62 24.78 -0.03 2.02
N SER A 63 24.42 -0.08 0.74
CA SER A 63 25.16 -0.83 -0.29
C SER A 63 26.21 0.00 -1.01
N GLY A 64 26.38 1.29 -0.67
CA GLY A 64 27.27 2.20 -1.42
C GLY A 64 26.79 2.47 -2.85
N GLY A 65 25.48 2.46 -3.08
CA GLY A 65 24.83 2.72 -4.37
C GLY A 65 24.62 1.48 -5.24
N ARG A 66 25.05 0.29 -4.80
CA ARG A 66 24.96 -0.95 -5.61
C ARG A 66 23.54 -1.49 -5.76
N ILE A 67 22.68 -1.29 -4.75
CA ILE A 67 21.31 -1.78 -4.74
C ILE A 67 20.33 -0.61 -4.71
N GLY A 68 19.30 -0.66 -5.54
CA GLY A 68 18.25 0.37 -5.55
C GLY A 68 16.93 -0.15 -6.12
N LEU A 69 15.91 0.72 -6.09
CA LEU A 69 14.58 0.43 -6.63
C LEU A 69 14.29 1.28 -7.87
N GLU A 70 13.53 0.70 -8.78
CA GLU A 70 12.75 1.40 -9.79
C GLU A 70 11.28 1.26 -9.41
N ILE A 71 10.61 2.39 -9.10
CA ILE A 71 9.27 2.36 -8.49
C ILE A 71 8.21 2.69 -9.53
N PHE A 72 7.19 1.83 -9.67
CA PHE A 72 6.06 1.93 -10.59
C PHE A 72 4.75 2.12 -9.81
N PRO A 73 4.31 3.36 -9.52
CA PRO A 73 3.07 3.65 -8.81
C PRO A 73 1.84 3.59 -9.72
N ASN A 74 0.65 3.87 -9.15
CA ASN A 74 -0.60 4.08 -9.89
C ASN A 74 -1.00 2.91 -10.82
N SER A 75 -0.73 1.67 -10.41
CA SER A 75 -1.04 0.47 -11.20
C SER A 75 -0.37 0.44 -12.59
N GLN A 76 0.78 1.09 -12.77
CA GLN A 76 1.49 1.10 -14.06
C GLN A 76 1.84 -0.31 -14.56
N LEU A 77 2.07 -1.25 -13.65
CA LEU A 77 2.35 -2.65 -13.95
C LEU A 77 1.20 -3.60 -13.59
N GLY A 78 -0.04 -3.07 -13.50
CA GLY A 78 -1.26 -3.83 -13.23
C GLY A 78 -1.93 -3.49 -11.89
N GLY A 79 -3.15 -4.02 -11.70
CA GLY A 79 -3.90 -3.97 -10.45
C GLY A 79 -3.31 -4.91 -9.39
N GLU A 80 -3.87 -4.90 -8.15
CA GLU A 80 -3.30 -5.67 -7.04
C GLU A 80 -3.20 -7.18 -7.35
N ARG A 81 -4.21 -7.79 -7.98
CA ARG A 81 -4.18 -9.19 -8.37
C ARG A 81 -3.08 -9.47 -9.41
N GLU A 82 -3.00 -8.63 -10.44
CA GLU A 82 -1.99 -8.75 -11.50
C GLU A 82 -0.58 -8.55 -10.94
N LEU A 83 -0.40 -7.69 -9.93
CA LEU A 83 0.89 -7.50 -9.26
C LEU A 83 1.31 -8.77 -8.50
N VAL A 84 0.39 -9.48 -7.85
CA VAL A 84 0.70 -10.79 -7.23
C VAL A 84 1.16 -11.80 -8.29
N GLU A 85 0.45 -11.89 -9.42
CA GLU A 85 0.84 -12.76 -10.54
C GLU A 85 2.21 -12.33 -11.12
N ASN A 86 2.47 -11.04 -11.26
CA ASN A 86 3.74 -10.50 -11.76
C ASN A 86 4.92 -10.79 -10.82
N ILE A 87 4.72 -10.86 -9.50
CA ILE A 87 5.74 -11.36 -8.56
C ILE A 87 6.06 -12.83 -8.84
N GLN A 88 5.04 -13.68 -9.02
CA GLN A 88 5.24 -15.11 -9.29
C GLN A 88 6.02 -15.34 -10.59
N PHE A 89 5.76 -14.53 -11.63
CA PHE A 89 6.42 -14.64 -12.93
C PHE A 89 7.76 -13.88 -13.03
N GLY A 90 8.19 -13.16 -11.99
CA GLY A 90 9.41 -12.34 -12.02
C GLY A 90 9.32 -11.11 -12.91
N ASN A 91 8.11 -10.69 -13.29
CA ASN A 91 7.89 -9.42 -14.00
C ASN A 91 7.98 -8.20 -13.08
N VAL A 92 7.76 -8.38 -11.80
CA VAL A 92 7.92 -7.43 -10.70
C VAL A 92 8.74 -8.11 -9.61
N ASP A 93 9.67 -7.39 -8.99
CA ASP A 93 10.56 -7.93 -7.96
C ASP A 93 10.02 -7.69 -6.56
N LEU A 94 9.34 -6.54 -6.33
CA LEU A 94 8.72 -6.15 -5.06
C LEU A 94 7.35 -5.54 -5.30
N THR A 95 6.39 -5.87 -4.43
CA THR A 95 5.09 -5.20 -4.38
C THR A 95 4.52 -5.21 -2.97
N PHE A 96 3.70 -4.22 -2.64
CA PHE A 96 2.74 -4.33 -1.54
C PHE A 96 1.32 -4.28 -2.13
N VAL A 97 0.46 -5.12 -1.62
CA VAL A 97 -0.94 -5.23 -2.05
C VAL A 97 -1.83 -5.47 -0.84
N SER A 98 -3.13 -5.21 -0.93
CA SER A 98 -4.07 -5.59 0.12
C SER A 98 -4.05 -7.10 0.37
N SER A 99 -4.22 -7.54 1.63
CA SER A 99 -4.27 -8.97 1.98
C SER A 99 -5.38 -9.73 1.27
N ALA A 100 -6.52 -9.07 1.01
CA ALA A 100 -7.71 -9.69 0.46
C ALA A 100 -7.52 -10.31 -0.94
N PRO A 101 -6.90 -9.66 -1.95
CA PRO A 101 -6.58 -10.29 -3.22
C PRO A 101 -5.56 -11.43 -3.09
N VAL A 102 -4.62 -11.36 -2.13
CA VAL A 102 -3.60 -12.40 -1.88
C VAL A 102 -4.24 -13.72 -1.44
N ALA A 103 -5.38 -13.67 -0.74
CA ALA A 103 -6.10 -14.87 -0.27
C ALA A 103 -6.49 -15.83 -1.40
N SER A 104 -6.66 -15.34 -2.63
CA SER A 104 -6.93 -16.19 -3.79
C SER A 104 -5.73 -17.05 -4.20
N PHE A 105 -4.51 -16.66 -3.84
CA PHE A 105 -3.25 -17.36 -4.12
C PHE A 105 -2.79 -18.19 -2.93
N ALA A 106 -2.94 -17.63 -1.72
CA ALA A 106 -2.58 -18.26 -0.46
C ALA A 106 -3.77 -18.19 0.51
N PRO A 107 -4.60 -19.26 0.61
CA PRO A 107 -5.84 -19.25 1.37
C PRO A 107 -5.70 -18.90 2.85
N GLN A 108 -4.50 -19.07 3.44
CA GLN A 108 -4.22 -18.66 4.81
C GLN A 108 -4.47 -17.17 5.04
N PHE A 109 -4.36 -16.33 4.00
CA PHE A 109 -4.62 -14.90 4.07
C PHE A 109 -6.09 -14.55 4.32
N PHE A 110 -7.04 -15.46 4.04
CA PHE A 110 -8.43 -15.28 4.46
C PHE A 110 -8.57 -15.11 5.98
N ALA A 111 -7.61 -15.57 6.77
CA ALA A 111 -7.64 -15.40 8.22
C ALA A 111 -7.69 -13.92 8.65
N PHE A 112 -7.14 -12.99 7.86
CA PHE A 112 -7.23 -11.55 8.12
C PHE A 112 -8.59 -10.93 7.78
N ASP A 113 -9.46 -11.68 7.11
CA ASP A 113 -10.82 -11.25 6.75
C ASP A 113 -11.85 -11.58 7.85
N VAL A 114 -11.41 -12.08 9.02
CA VAL A 114 -12.29 -12.20 10.20
C VAL A 114 -12.77 -10.81 10.57
N PRO A 115 -14.09 -10.55 10.52
CA PRO A 115 -14.62 -9.23 10.82
C PRO A 115 -14.40 -8.86 12.31
N PHE A 116 -14.08 -7.59 12.55
CA PHE A 116 -13.88 -7.02 13.89
C PHE A 116 -12.81 -7.75 14.73
N LEU A 117 -11.82 -8.36 14.06
CA LEU A 117 -10.75 -9.15 14.71
C LEU A 117 -9.90 -8.31 15.66
N PHE A 118 -9.46 -7.13 15.20
CA PHE A 118 -8.55 -6.27 15.95
C PHE A 118 -9.27 -5.03 16.51
N LYS A 119 -8.87 -4.63 17.71
CA LYS A 119 -9.39 -3.44 18.40
C LYS A 119 -8.62 -2.18 18.06
N ASP A 120 -7.32 -2.33 17.85
CA ASP A 120 -6.41 -1.23 17.55
C ASP A 120 -5.17 -1.70 16.76
N ARG A 121 -4.37 -0.74 16.27
CA ARG A 121 -3.15 -0.99 15.50
C ARG A 121 -2.10 -1.76 16.29
N GLY A 122 -1.96 -1.47 17.59
CA GLY A 122 -0.97 -2.13 18.43
C GLY A 122 -1.24 -3.62 18.56
N GLN A 123 -2.51 -4.00 18.74
CA GLN A 123 -2.94 -5.39 18.74
C GLN A 123 -2.70 -6.05 17.38
N ALA A 124 -3.05 -5.37 16.29
CA ALA A 124 -2.82 -5.89 14.94
C ALA A 124 -1.33 -6.14 14.68
N TYR A 125 -0.45 -5.17 14.97
CA TYR A 125 1.01 -5.34 14.79
C TYR A 125 1.56 -6.49 15.63
N LYS A 126 1.14 -6.60 16.90
CA LYS A 126 1.59 -7.71 17.77
C LYS A 126 1.26 -9.08 17.17
N VAL A 127 0.08 -9.24 16.57
CA VAL A 127 -0.34 -10.50 15.97
C VAL A 127 0.35 -10.75 14.63
N LEU A 128 0.45 -9.72 13.78
CA LEU A 128 1.10 -9.80 12.47
C LEU A 128 2.59 -10.15 12.58
N ASP A 129 3.28 -9.58 13.57
CA ASP A 129 4.71 -9.82 13.80
C ASP A 129 4.96 -11.07 14.68
N GLY A 130 3.90 -11.64 15.26
CA GLY A 130 3.93 -12.88 16.05
C GLY A 130 3.96 -14.15 15.19
N ASP A 131 3.94 -15.30 15.87
CA ASP A 131 4.10 -16.60 15.22
C ASP A 131 3.02 -16.89 14.18
N VAL A 132 1.74 -16.56 14.49
CA VAL A 132 0.63 -16.78 13.57
C VAL A 132 0.73 -15.91 12.32
N GLY A 133 1.10 -14.61 12.49
CA GLY A 133 1.29 -13.72 11.36
C GLY A 133 2.46 -14.17 10.47
N LYS A 134 3.57 -14.61 11.06
CA LYS A 134 4.73 -15.19 10.34
C LYS A 134 4.38 -16.47 9.59
N GLU A 135 3.56 -17.34 10.19
CA GLU A 135 3.07 -18.56 9.55
C GLU A 135 2.23 -18.22 8.31
N ILE A 136 1.30 -17.25 8.42
CA ILE A 136 0.51 -16.79 7.28
C ILE A 136 1.41 -16.21 6.20
N LEU A 137 2.37 -15.37 6.56
CA LEU A 137 3.31 -14.77 5.62
C LEU A 137 4.16 -15.85 4.92
N GLY A 138 4.63 -16.84 5.68
CA GLY A 138 5.42 -17.97 5.19
C GLY A 138 4.67 -18.89 4.22
N SER A 139 3.33 -18.90 4.26
CA SER A 139 2.51 -19.70 3.32
C SER A 139 2.64 -19.25 1.86
N LEU A 140 3.24 -18.09 1.61
CA LEU A 140 3.54 -17.57 0.28
C LEU A 140 4.69 -18.32 -0.40
N ASN A 141 5.60 -18.94 0.37
CA ASN A 141 6.78 -19.60 -0.18
C ASN A 141 6.41 -20.72 -1.16
N ASP A 142 5.40 -21.52 -0.82
CA ASP A 142 4.91 -22.61 -1.69
C ASP A 142 4.12 -22.09 -2.90
N LYS A 143 3.95 -20.77 -3.00
CA LYS A 143 3.21 -20.10 -4.08
C LYS A 143 4.12 -19.28 -5.00
N GLY A 144 5.44 -19.48 -4.92
CA GLY A 144 6.42 -18.76 -5.75
C GLY A 144 6.55 -17.28 -5.37
N MET A 145 6.32 -16.96 -4.11
CA MET A 145 6.45 -15.61 -3.55
C MET A 145 7.11 -15.66 -2.18
N VAL A 146 7.82 -14.61 -1.82
CA VAL A 146 8.36 -14.44 -0.46
C VAL A 146 7.64 -13.28 0.20
N GLY A 147 7.02 -13.55 1.35
CA GLY A 147 6.48 -12.50 2.22
C GLY A 147 7.59 -11.94 3.10
N LEU A 148 7.86 -10.63 2.98
CA LEU A 148 8.96 -9.98 3.71
C LEU A 148 8.49 -9.37 5.03
N ALA A 149 7.36 -8.69 5.02
CA ALA A 149 6.80 -7.97 6.16
C ALA A 149 5.30 -7.67 5.94
N TYR A 150 4.65 -7.16 6.99
CA TYR A 150 3.35 -6.53 6.88
C TYR A 150 3.48 -5.03 7.10
N TRP A 151 3.16 -4.25 6.07
CA TRP A 151 2.89 -2.82 6.16
C TRP A 151 1.44 -2.57 6.54
N GLU A 152 1.09 -1.35 6.89
CA GLU A 152 -0.28 -1.01 7.23
C GLU A 152 -1.03 -0.42 6.04
N ASN A 153 -2.11 -1.07 5.63
CA ASN A 153 -3.18 -0.43 4.87
C ASN A 153 -4.10 0.34 5.83
N GLY A 154 -4.57 -0.34 6.89
CA GLY A 154 -5.29 0.28 7.99
C GLY A 154 -6.66 -0.32 8.29
N PHE A 155 -7.36 0.29 9.24
CA PHE A 155 -8.76 -0.03 9.52
C PHE A 155 -9.66 0.47 8.41
N ARG A 156 -10.54 -0.41 7.95
CA ARG A 156 -11.44 -0.14 6.83
C ARG A 156 -12.76 0.43 7.31
N GLN A 157 -13.21 1.47 6.62
CA GLN A 157 -14.44 2.23 6.86
C GLN A 157 -15.37 2.07 5.67
N LEU A 158 -16.65 2.22 5.88
CA LEU A 158 -17.66 2.21 4.83
C LEU A 158 -17.84 3.61 4.23
N THR A 159 -17.85 3.73 2.89
CA THR A 159 -18.22 4.98 2.22
C THR A 159 -19.38 4.78 1.25
N ASN A 160 -20.14 5.83 1.04
CA ASN A 160 -21.19 5.85 0.00
C ASN A 160 -21.54 7.28 -0.44
N ASN A 161 -22.33 7.40 -1.52
CA ASN A 161 -22.78 8.68 -2.07
C ASN A 161 -24.27 8.95 -1.85
N LYS A 162 -24.97 8.18 -0.98
CA LYS A 162 -26.44 8.26 -0.83
C LYS A 162 -26.86 8.88 0.51
N LYS A 163 -26.36 8.36 1.64
CA LYS A 163 -26.86 8.72 2.97
C LYS A 163 -25.87 8.32 4.07
N GLU A 164 -26.09 8.82 5.27
CA GLU A 164 -25.42 8.28 6.44
C GLU A 164 -25.85 6.83 6.70
N ILE A 165 -24.88 5.98 7.05
CA ILE A 165 -25.13 4.58 7.42
C ILE A 165 -24.82 4.42 8.90
N ARG A 166 -25.82 3.99 9.68
CA ARG A 166 -25.71 3.75 11.13
C ARG A 166 -26.08 2.34 11.53
N SER A 167 -26.71 1.59 10.63
CA SER A 167 -27.13 0.21 10.87
C SER A 167 -27.00 -0.65 9.62
N PRO A 168 -26.95 -1.98 9.74
CA PRO A 168 -27.00 -2.88 8.58
C PRO A 168 -28.22 -2.66 7.69
N ASP A 169 -29.37 -2.29 8.26
CA ASP A 169 -30.60 -2.05 7.50
C ASP A 169 -30.46 -0.87 6.52
N ASP A 170 -29.56 0.08 6.81
CA ASP A 170 -29.25 1.20 5.93
C ASP A 170 -28.53 0.77 4.64
N LEU A 171 -27.94 -0.42 4.61
CA LEU A 171 -27.24 -0.97 3.45
C LEU A 171 -28.18 -1.57 2.41
N ALA A 172 -29.45 -1.76 2.75
CA ALA A 172 -30.41 -2.39 1.86
C ALA A 172 -30.50 -1.70 0.50
N GLY A 173 -30.20 -2.46 -0.57
CA GLY A 173 -30.26 -2.01 -1.94
C GLY A 173 -29.03 -1.24 -2.42
N LEU A 174 -28.04 -0.93 -1.57
CA LEU A 174 -26.80 -0.28 -2.01
C LEU A 174 -25.96 -1.24 -2.84
N LYS A 175 -25.52 -0.78 -4.00
CA LYS A 175 -24.54 -1.46 -4.85
C LYS A 175 -23.17 -1.26 -4.21
N MET A 176 -22.67 -2.29 -3.53
CA MET A 176 -21.44 -2.23 -2.75
C MET A 176 -20.27 -2.81 -3.56
N ARG A 177 -19.24 -2.03 -3.83
CA ARG A 177 -18.00 -2.58 -4.37
C ARG A 177 -17.21 -3.25 -3.26
N THR A 178 -16.68 -4.42 -3.55
CA THR A 178 -15.70 -5.11 -2.69
C THR A 178 -14.38 -5.31 -3.43
N MET A 179 -13.31 -5.62 -2.70
CA MET A 179 -12.14 -6.23 -3.29
C MET A 179 -12.49 -7.61 -3.86
N GLU A 180 -11.62 -8.18 -4.68
CA GLU A 180 -11.77 -9.51 -5.29
C GLU A 180 -11.56 -10.62 -4.25
N ASN A 181 -12.51 -10.71 -3.31
CA ASN A 181 -12.46 -11.61 -2.15
C ASN A 181 -13.87 -12.09 -1.81
N GLU A 182 -14.07 -13.41 -1.80
CA GLU A 182 -15.37 -14.03 -1.57
C GLU A 182 -15.88 -13.88 -0.12
N VAL A 183 -14.97 -13.76 0.86
CA VAL A 183 -15.36 -13.52 2.27
C VAL A 183 -15.92 -12.10 2.40
N HIS A 184 -15.30 -11.10 1.78
CA HIS A 184 -15.83 -9.74 1.76
C HIS A 184 -17.20 -9.65 1.10
N ILE A 185 -17.40 -10.37 -0.03
CA ILE A 185 -18.70 -10.45 -0.71
C ILE A 185 -19.74 -11.07 0.24
N ALA A 186 -19.39 -12.17 0.93
CA ALA A 186 -20.29 -12.84 1.86
C ALA A 186 -20.64 -11.95 3.06
N ALA A 187 -19.66 -11.23 3.63
CA ALA A 187 -19.87 -10.33 4.77
C ALA A 187 -20.84 -9.20 4.42
N TRP A 188 -20.58 -8.45 3.35
CA TRP A 188 -21.47 -7.36 2.95
C TRP A 188 -22.86 -7.82 2.52
N ARG A 189 -22.98 -9.03 1.97
CA ARG A 189 -24.27 -9.65 1.69
C ARG A 189 -25.04 -10.00 2.98
N ALA A 190 -24.35 -10.51 4.01
CA ALA A 190 -24.95 -10.79 5.31
C ALA A 190 -25.43 -9.52 6.00
N GLU A 191 -24.76 -8.40 5.78
CA GLU A 191 -25.18 -7.08 6.27
C GLU A 191 -26.31 -6.41 5.45
N GLY A 192 -26.73 -7.01 4.32
CA GLY A 192 -27.87 -6.55 3.53
C GLY A 192 -27.54 -5.72 2.29
N ALA A 193 -26.27 -5.46 2.00
CA ALA A 193 -25.84 -4.80 0.78
C ALA A 193 -25.97 -5.73 -0.45
N ASN A 194 -25.80 -5.13 -1.65
CA ASN A 194 -25.68 -5.84 -2.91
C ASN A 194 -24.21 -5.78 -3.40
N PRO A 195 -23.33 -6.67 -2.89
CA PRO A 195 -21.90 -6.61 -3.16
C PRO A 195 -21.51 -7.25 -4.49
N ALA A 196 -20.56 -6.62 -5.18
CA ALA A 196 -19.86 -7.20 -6.31
C ALA A 196 -18.37 -6.78 -6.31
N PRO A 197 -17.46 -7.67 -6.77
CA PRO A 197 -16.03 -7.35 -6.81
C PRO A 197 -15.70 -6.44 -7.99
N LEU A 198 -14.69 -5.59 -7.79
CA LEU A 198 -14.07 -4.79 -8.85
C LEU A 198 -12.63 -4.48 -8.46
N ALA A 199 -11.71 -4.55 -9.44
CA ALA A 199 -10.31 -4.19 -9.25
C ALA A 199 -10.14 -2.73 -8.77
N PHE A 200 -9.14 -2.48 -7.93
CA PHE A 200 -8.97 -1.18 -7.27
C PHE A 200 -8.72 -0.03 -8.24
N ASN A 201 -7.94 -0.27 -9.30
CA ASN A 201 -7.61 0.71 -10.34
C ASN A 201 -8.83 1.17 -11.18
N GLU A 202 -9.93 0.42 -11.17
CA GLU A 202 -11.17 0.76 -11.87
C GLU A 202 -12.19 1.49 -10.96
N LEU A 203 -11.93 1.52 -9.65
CA LEU A 203 -12.92 1.88 -8.64
C LEU A 203 -13.38 3.33 -8.74
N PHE A 204 -12.45 4.31 -8.91
CA PHE A 204 -12.84 5.72 -9.00
C PHE A 204 -13.85 5.97 -10.13
N THR A 205 -13.56 5.43 -11.32
CA THR A 205 -14.43 5.56 -12.49
C THR A 205 -15.79 4.91 -12.26
N ALA A 206 -15.81 3.72 -11.66
CA ALA A 206 -17.05 3.00 -11.37
C ALA A 206 -17.94 3.74 -10.35
N LEU A 207 -17.35 4.35 -9.32
CA LEU A 207 -18.05 5.21 -8.35
C LEU A 207 -18.55 6.48 -9.01
N GLN A 208 -17.75 7.14 -9.83
CA GLN A 208 -18.11 8.36 -10.54
C GLN A 208 -19.28 8.14 -11.51
N GLN A 209 -19.30 7.01 -12.18
CA GLN A 209 -20.37 6.62 -13.11
C GLN A 209 -21.63 6.07 -12.41
N GLY A 210 -21.59 5.86 -11.08
CA GLY A 210 -22.71 5.28 -10.34
C GLY A 210 -22.95 3.79 -10.61
N THR A 211 -21.94 3.07 -11.11
CA THR A 211 -21.94 1.59 -11.19
C THR A 211 -22.04 1.00 -9.80
N PHE A 212 -21.34 1.60 -8.84
CA PHE A 212 -21.45 1.34 -7.41
C PHE A 212 -21.88 2.59 -6.64
N ASP A 213 -22.64 2.39 -5.57
CA ASP A 213 -23.09 3.45 -4.66
C ASP A 213 -22.15 3.57 -3.46
N ALA A 214 -21.49 2.47 -3.07
CA ALA A 214 -20.70 2.32 -1.88
C ALA A 214 -19.43 1.51 -2.14
N GLN A 215 -18.42 1.74 -1.30
CA GLN A 215 -17.20 0.95 -1.20
C GLN A 215 -16.65 1.02 0.23
N GLU A 216 -15.53 0.37 0.52
CA GLU A 216 -14.92 0.36 1.83
C GLU A 216 -13.39 0.38 1.72
N GLY A 217 -12.73 0.94 2.73
CA GLY A 217 -11.28 1.05 2.78
C GLY A 217 -10.79 1.97 3.90
N PRO A 218 -9.48 2.18 4.04
CA PRO A 218 -8.92 3.11 5.00
C PRO A 218 -9.19 4.58 4.63
N ILE A 219 -9.28 5.45 5.64
CA ILE A 219 -9.57 6.88 5.45
C ILE A 219 -8.49 7.59 4.64
N ASN A 220 -7.21 7.30 4.92
CA ASN A 220 -6.09 7.87 4.17
C ASN A 220 -6.16 7.56 2.68
N LEU A 221 -6.57 6.33 2.33
CA LEU A 221 -6.71 5.91 0.94
C LEU A 221 -7.85 6.64 0.23
N PHE A 222 -8.95 6.96 0.93
CA PHE A 222 -10.04 7.74 0.35
C PHE A 222 -9.58 9.14 -0.08
N TYR A 223 -8.74 9.76 0.72
CA TYR A 223 -8.16 11.07 0.41
C TYR A 223 -7.14 10.99 -0.72
N ASP A 224 -6.17 10.08 -0.62
CA ASP A 224 -5.10 9.90 -1.61
C ASP A 224 -5.62 9.57 -3.01
N MET A 225 -6.69 8.75 -3.09
CA MET A 225 -7.34 8.35 -4.34
C MET A 225 -8.48 9.27 -4.76
N LYS A 226 -8.71 10.38 -4.02
CA LYS A 226 -9.78 11.35 -4.26
C LYS A 226 -11.18 10.76 -4.26
N PHE A 227 -11.42 9.67 -3.54
CA PHE A 227 -12.75 9.08 -3.45
C PHE A 227 -13.75 10.01 -2.76
N ASN A 228 -13.29 10.97 -1.92
CA ASN A 228 -14.12 12.03 -1.36
C ASN A 228 -14.80 12.93 -2.43
N GLU A 229 -14.28 12.99 -3.66
CA GLU A 229 -14.94 13.71 -4.75
C GLU A 229 -16.24 13.01 -5.20
N VAL A 230 -16.30 11.67 -5.07
CA VAL A 230 -17.41 10.81 -5.55
C VAL A 230 -18.15 10.06 -4.43
N GLN A 231 -17.70 10.15 -3.17
CA GLN A 231 -18.29 9.55 -1.97
C GLN A 231 -18.46 10.63 -0.91
N LYS A 232 -19.69 10.84 -0.42
CA LYS A 232 -20.02 11.98 0.46
C LYS A 232 -20.26 11.60 1.91
N PHE A 233 -20.39 10.33 2.21
CA PHE A 233 -20.64 9.82 3.56
C PHE A 233 -19.62 8.74 3.90
N ILE A 234 -18.99 8.86 5.06
CA ILE A 234 -18.06 7.87 5.63
C ILE A 234 -18.57 7.46 7.00
N SER A 235 -18.92 6.19 7.16
CA SER A 235 -19.27 5.61 8.45
C SER A 235 -18.07 4.85 9.02
N LYS A 236 -17.62 5.24 10.22
CA LYS A 236 -16.45 4.67 10.90
C LYS A 236 -16.81 3.32 11.51
N THR A 237 -16.77 2.28 10.70
CA THR A 237 -17.15 0.92 11.08
C THR A 237 -16.01 0.12 11.67
N ASN A 238 -14.75 0.40 11.29
CA ASN A 238 -13.56 -0.40 11.68
C ASN A 238 -13.77 -1.91 11.52
N HIS A 239 -14.55 -2.32 10.51
CA HIS A 239 -15.06 -3.68 10.36
C HIS A 239 -13.97 -4.71 10.04
N ILE A 240 -12.85 -4.29 9.43
CA ILE A 240 -11.67 -5.11 9.16
C ILE A 240 -10.42 -4.24 9.31
N TYR A 241 -9.35 -4.78 9.88
CA TYR A 241 -7.99 -4.27 9.72
C TYR A 241 -7.32 -5.00 8.57
N SER A 242 -6.89 -4.26 7.57
CA SER A 242 -6.24 -4.82 6.38
C SER A 242 -4.73 -4.56 6.44
N PRO A 243 -3.87 -5.58 6.51
CA PRO A 243 -2.45 -5.40 6.28
C PRO A 243 -2.14 -5.30 4.79
N TRP A 244 -1.00 -4.67 4.48
CA TRP A 244 -0.32 -4.75 3.19
C TRP A 244 0.87 -5.72 3.31
N PRO A 245 0.76 -7.00 2.93
CA PRO A 245 1.93 -7.85 2.80
C PRO A 245 2.88 -7.26 1.74
N LEU A 246 4.15 -7.12 2.12
CA LEU A 246 5.25 -6.79 1.24
C LEU A 246 5.76 -8.09 0.64
N LEU A 247 5.59 -8.25 -0.68
CA LEU A 247 5.90 -9.45 -1.44
C LEU A 247 7.15 -9.26 -2.28
N ALA A 248 7.95 -10.31 -2.39
CA ALA A 248 9.13 -10.34 -3.25
C ALA A 248 9.16 -11.57 -4.16
N ASN A 249 9.78 -11.42 -5.32
CA ASN A 249 10.11 -12.55 -6.19
C ASN A 249 11.27 -13.35 -5.57
N PRO A 250 11.14 -14.69 -5.42
CA PRO A 250 12.15 -15.52 -4.78
C PRO A 250 13.48 -15.57 -5.55
N ASP A 251 13.44 -15.60 -6.91
CA ASP A 251 14.64 -15.71 -7.74
C ASP A 251 15.47 -14.41 -7.65
N LYS A 252 14.79 -13.25 -7.59
CA LYS A 252 15.44 -11.96 -7.38
C LYS A 252 16.17 -11.91 -6.03
N LEU A 253 15.52 -12.37 -4.96
CA LEU A 253 16.16 -12.47 -3.66
C LEU A 253 17.31 -13.45 -3.61
N ALA A 254 17.19 -14.58 -4.31
CA ALA A 254 18.23 -15.61 -4.41
C ALA A 254 19.46 -15.13 -5.21
N SER A 255 19.31 -14.09 -6.03
CA SER A 255 20.42 -13.49 -6.79
C SER A 255 21.32 -12.58 -5.94
N LEU A 256 20.91 -12.23 -4.72
CA LEU A 256 21.71 -11.41 -3.81
C LEU A 256 22.83 -12.25 -3.18
N SER A 257 24.00 -11.63 -2.96
CA SER A 257 25.02 -12.18 -2.08
C SER A 257 24.52 -12.20 -0.62
N ASP A 258 25.18 -12.97 0.25
CA ASP A 258 24.82 -13.00 1.69
C ASP A 258 24.93 -11.60 2.33
N GLU A 259 25.92 -10.81 1.91
CA GLU A 259 26.08 -9.41 2.37
C GLU A 259 24.93 -8.54 1.88
N ASP A 260 24.61 -8.60 0.58
CA ASP A 260 23.52 -7.82 0.00
C ASP A 260 22.15 -8.23 0.54
N ARG A 261 21.97 -9.52 0.83
CA ARG A 261 20.77 -10.02 1.48
C ARG A 261 20.62 -9.47 2.90
N THR A 262 21.68 -9.39 3.66
CA THR A 262 21.68 -8.79 5.00
C THR A 262 21.29 -7.31 4.93
N ILE A 263 21.91 -6.55 3.99
CA ILE A 263 21.56 -5.14 3.76
C ILE A 263 20.08 -4.99 3.39
N PHE A 264 19.60 -5.85 2.51
CA PHE A 264 18.20 -5.84 2.05
C PHE A 264 17.23 -6.08 3.21
N ASP A 265 17.46 -7.11 4.02
CA ASP A 265 16.59 -7.47 5.13
C ASP A 265 16.56 -6.37 6.22
N GLU A 266 17.70 -5.72 6.51
CA GLU A 266 17.76 -4.56 7.41
C GLU A 266 17.01 -3.36 6.85
N ALA A 267 17.15 -3.07 5.56
CA ALA A 267 16.46 -1.97 4.90
C ALA A 267 14.93 -2.20 4.86
N VAL A 268 14.48 -3.43 4.60
CA VAL A 268 13.06 -3.81 4.67
C VAL A 268 12.51 -3.61 6.08
N LYS A 269 13.27 -3.99 7.11
CA LYS A 269 12.85 -3.75 8.49
C LYS A 269 12.71 -2.26 8.78
N ALA A 270 13.69 -1.44 8.42
CA ALA A 270 13.65 0.01 8.61
C ALA A 270 12.47 0.66 7.85
N ALA A 271 12.22 0.22 6.60
CA ALA A 271 11.10 0.70 5.78
C ALA A 271 9.75 0.30 6.38
N THR A 272 9.65 -0.87 7.02
CA THR A 272 8.44 -1.32 7.71
C THR A 272 8.14 -0.44 8.92
N ASP A 273 9.14 -0.15 9.75
CA ASP A 273 8.99 0.75 10.90
C ASP A 273 8.61 2.18 10.45
N TYR A 274 9.22 2.67 9.37
CA TYR A 274 8.92 3.97 8.77
C TYR A 274 7.48 4.04 8.24
N GLN A 275 7.05 3.04 7.46
CA GLN A 275 5.71 2.99 6.89
C GLN A 275 4.62 2.98 7.97
N ARG A 276 4.77 2.15 9.01
CA ARG A 276 3.84 2.09 10.14
C ARG A 276 3.82 3.40 10.94
N GLY A 277 4.96 4.09 11.03
CA GLY A 277 5.05 5.43 11.60
C GLY A 277 4.23 6.45 10.82
N LEU A 278 4.31 6.43 9.48
CA LEU A 278 3.50 7.30 8.61
C LEU A 278 2.01 6.99 8.70
N ALA A 279 1.64 5.70 8.69
CA ALA A 279 0.24 5.26 8.69
C ALA A 279 -0.51 5.70 9.96
N LYS A 280 0.21 5.80 11.09
CA LYS A 280 -0.38 6.20 12.38
C LYS A 280 -1.07 7.56 12.33
N GLU A 281 -0.54 8.50 11.54
CA GLU A 281 -1.08 9.87 11.44
C GLU A 281 -1.86 10.12 10.14
N ALA A 282 -1.78 9.19 9.19
CA ALA A 282 -2.30 9.40 7.85
C ALA A 282 -3.83 9.51 7.82
N ASP A 283 -4.54 8.67 8.61
CA ASP A 283 -5.99 8.71 8.69
C ASP A 283 -6.50 10.02 9.29
N ASP A 284 -5.89 10.50 10.38
CA ASP A 284 -6.28 11.75 11.04
C ASP A 284 -6.07 12.96 10.12
N LYS A 285 -4.94 12.98 9.41
CA LYS A 285 -4.63 14.04 8.43
C LYS A 285 -5.60 14.02 7.25
N ALA A 286 -5.92 12.84 6.74
CA ALA A 286 -6.86 12.66 5.64
C ALA A 286 -8.28 13.07 6.05
N GLU A 287 -8.75 12.65 7.22
CA GLU A 287 -10.05 13.04 7.76
C GLU A 287 -10.17 14.57 7.90
N ALA A 288 -9.15 15.20 8.48
CA ALA A 288 -9.14 16.67 8.64
C ALA A 288 -9.12 17.43 7.30
N ALA A 289 -8.55 16.82 6.24
CA ALA A 289 -8.49 17.42 4.91
C ALA A 289 -9.78 17.27 4.10
N MET A 290 -10.61 16.25 4.38
CA MET A 290 -11.87 15.96 3.66
C MET A 290 -13.05 16.76 4.25
N THR A 291 -13.04 18.09 4.11
CA THR A 291 -14.05 18.99 4.70
C THR A 291 -15.42 18.96 4.02
N ASP A 292 -15.53 18.32 2.87
CA ASP A 292 -16.74 18.18 2.06
C ASP A 292 -17.43 16.81 2.20
N VAL A 293 -16.98 16.01 3.17
CA VAL A 293 -17.49 14.67 3.48
C VAL A 293 -18.12 14.66 4.87
N THR A 294 -19.22 13.96 5.01
CA THR A 294 -19.85 13.72 6.30
C THR A 294 -19.28 12.46 6.94
N PHE A 295 -18.58 12.62 8.07
CA PHE A 295 -18.11 11.51 8.89
C PHE A 295 -19.13 11.15 9.95
N THR A 296 -19.48 9.86 10.02
CA THR A 296 -20.40 9.30 11.02
C THR A 296 -19.60 8.37 11.95
N THR A 297 -19.45 8.78 13.20
CA THR A 297 -18.95 7.90 14.26
C THR A 297 -20.10 7.06 14.80
N LEU A 298 -19.97 5.74 14.73
CA LEU A 298 -20.99 4.81 15.23
C LEU A 298 -20.85 4.62 16.74
N THR A 299 -22.00 4.47 17.43
CA THR A 299 -22.02 4.09 18.85
C THR A 299 -21.62 2.62 19.01
N PRO A 300 -21.26 2.18 20.23
CA PRO A 300 -20.99 0.77 20.49
C PRO A 300 -22.16 -0.16 20.11
N GLU A 301 -23.40 0.30 20.32
CA GLU A 301 -24.62 -0.44 19.98
C GLU A 301 -24.81 -0.56 18.46
N GLU A 302 -24.54 0.53 17.72
CA GLU A 302 -24.57 0.55 16.26
C GLU A 302 -23.48 -0.39 15.69
N LEU A 303 -22.25 -0.33 16.20
CA LEU A 303 -21.16 -1.24 15.81
C LEU A 303 -21.49 -2.70 16.12
N LYS A 304 -22.13 -2.94 17.28
CA LYS A 304 -22.58 -4.29 17.65
C LYS A 304 -23.59 -4.84 16.65
N ALA A 305 -24.52 -4.03 16.14
CA ALA A 305 -25.48 -4.46 15.15
C ALA A 305 -24.81 -4.96 13.85
N PHE A 306 -23.73 -4.32 13.41
CA PHE A 306 -22.90 -4.79 12.27
C PHE A 306 -22.19 -6.11 12.63
N SER A 307 -21.48 -6.13 13.77
CA SER A 307 -20.72 -7.33 14.15
C SER A 307 -21.59 -8.57 14.34
N ASP A 308 -22.80 -8.43 14.88
CA ASP A 308 -23.75 -9.54 15.07
C ASP A 308 -24.17 -10.18 13.73
N LYS A 309 -24.30 -9.37 12.65
CA LYS A 309 -24.68 -9.87 11.31
C LYS A 309 -23.59 -10.73 10.67
N VAL A 310 -22.33 -10.48 10.99
CA VAL A 310 -21.17 -11.14 10.36
C VAL A 310 -20.57 -12.26 11.20
N VAL A 311 -21.12 -12.56 12.37
CA VAL A 311 -20.68 -13.73 13.17
C VAL A 311 -20.56 -15.01 12.35
N PRO A 312 -21.51 -15.37 11.46
CA PRO A 312 -21.39 -16.60 10.64
C PRO A 312 -20.23 -16.57 9.62
N ILE A 313 -19.68 -15.38 9.32
CA ILE A 313 -18.55 -15.24 8.39
C ILE A 313 -17.28 -15.87 8.96
N VAL A 314 -17.13 -15.93 10.28
CA VAL A 314 -15.99 -16.60 10.93
C VAL A 314 -15.89 -18.07 10.52
N ASP A 315 -17.03 -18.77 10.39
CA ASP A 315 -17.05 -20.17 9.94
C ASP A 315 -16.62 -20.30 8.47
N LEU A 316 -17.01 -19.36 7.61
CA LEU A 316 -16.53 -19.30 6.23
C LEU A 316 -15.03 -19.07 6.18
N VAL A 317 -14.49 -18.14 6.99
CA VAL A 317 -13.06 -17.89 7.10
C VAL A 317 -12.32 -19.15 7.56
N LYS A 318 -12.83 -19.85 8.60
CA LYS A 318 -12.27 -21.12 9.06
C LYS A 318 -12.27 -22.20 7.97
N GLN A 319 -13.31 -22.26 7.18
CA GLN A 319 -13.37 -23.20 6.04
C GLN A 319 -12.31 -22.89 4.99
N LYS A 320 -12.03 -21.60 4.74
CA LYS A 320 -11.08 -21.14 3.71
C LYS A 320 -9.63 -21.16 4.16
N ALA A 321 -9.35 -20.60 5.33
CA ALA A 321 -7.98 -20.43 5.84
C ALA A 321 -7.49 -21.65 6.66
N GLY A 322 -8.39 -22.50 7.11
CA GLY A 322 -8.11 -23.58 8.06
C GLY A 322 -8.54 -23.21 9.48
N ALA A 323 -9.34 -24.10 10.11
CA ALA A 323 -9.94 -23.80 11.42
C ALA A 323 -8.90 -23.59 12.53
N ASP A 324 -7.87 -24.44 12.59
CA ASP A 324 -6.80 -24.32 13.60
C ASP A 324 -6.06 -22.97 13.49
N LEU A 325 -5.68 -22.55 12.27
CA LEU A 325 -5.03 -21.27 12.05
C LEU A 325 -5.89 -20.10 12.52
N VAL A 326 -7.18 -20.11 12.18
CA VAL A 326 -8.10 -19.03 12.56
C VAL A 326 -8.32 -19.02 14.07
N ASP A 327 -8.43 -20.19 14.73
CA ASP A 327 -8.60 -20.28 16.18
C ASP A 327 -7.37 -19.75 16.92
N ARG A 328 -6.15 -20.05 16.43
CA ARG A 328 -4.91 -19.48 16.98
C ARG A 328 -4.81 -17.96 16.74
N LEU A 329 -5.25 -17.48 15.59
CA LEU A 329 -5.33 -16.05 15.29
C LEU A 329 -6.29 -15.32 16.24
N LEU A 330 -7.50 -15.87 16.42
CA LEU A 330 -8.50 -15.35 17.36
C LEU A 330 -7.99 -15.36 18.81
N ALA A 331 -7.20 -16.36 19.20
CA ALA A 331 -6.59 -16.43 20.53
C ALA A 331 -5.48 -15.37 20.69
N ALA A 332 -4.66 -15.15 19.67
CA ALA A 332 -3.57 -14.15 19.68
C ALA A 332 -4.10 -12.70 19.67
N ALA A 333 -5.35 -12.49 19.16
CA ALA A 333 -6.04 -11.21 19.10
C ALA A 333 -6.88 -10.90 20.38
N LYS A 334 -6.75 -11.65 21.44
CA LYS A 334 -7.38 -11.37 22.76
C LYS A 334 -6.44 -10.60 23.65
#